data_ac485e12f1719d2de27f8891bd35f100
#
_entry.id   ac485e12f1719d2de27f8891bd35f100
#
_cell.length_a   1.000
_cell.length_b   1.000
_cell.length_c   1.000
_cell.angle_alpha   90.00
_cell.angle_beta   90.00
_cell.angle_gamma   90.00
#
_symmetry.space_group_name_H-M   'P 1'
#
loop_
_entity.id
_entity.type
_entity.pdbx_description
1 polymer ?
#
loop_
_entity_poly.entity_id
_entity_poly.type
_entity_poly.pdbx_seq_one_letter_code
_entity_poly.pdbx_strand_id
1 'polypeptide(L)'
;NLTYLFISHDLSVIKHISNRIGVMYLGNLVELAESEEMYQNPLHPYTKALISAIPTTDQGEKKRIILEGDIPSNVFPPSGCKFRTRCPIACKECAKKVPELREVEPGRFVACHFYEKTKDIQAN
;
A
#
# COMPACT_ATOMS: atom_id res chain seq x y z
N ASN A 1 -6.88 -21.90 20.03
CA ASN A 1 -6.25 -21.87 18.69
C ASN A 1 -7.25 -21.47 17.61
N LEU A 2 -7.68 -20.19 17.63
CA LEU A 2 -8.57 -19.67 16.62
C LEU A 2 -7.81 -18.76 15.65
N THR A 3 -8.17 -18.86 14.37
CA THR A 3 -7.68 -17.95 13.34
C THR A 3 -8.74 -16.89 13.08
N TYR A 4 -8.33 -15.63 13.06
CA TYR A 4 -9.24 -14.51 12.85
C TYR A 4 -8.90 -13.75 11.58
N LEU A 5 -9.93 -13.30 10.87
CA LEU A 5 -9.80 -12.36 9.76
C LEU A 5 -10.49 -11.06 10.17
N PHE A 6 -9.70 -9.98 10.27
CA PHE A 6 -10.22 -8.64 10.57
C PHE A 6 -10.21 -7.79 9.30
N ILE A 7 -11.26 -7.02 9.10
CA ILE A 7 -11.35 -6.03 8.03
C ILE A 7 -11.56 -4.67 8.67
N SER A 8 -10.64 -3.74 8.43
CA SER A 8 -10.68 -2.41 9.04
C SER A 8 -9.98 -1.39 8.15
N HIS A 9 -10.36 -0.13 8.31
CA HIS A 9 -9.66 0.99 7.69
C HIS A 9 -8.71 1.69 8.67
N ASP A 10 -8.61 1.20 9.90
CA ASP A 10 -7.73 1.76 10.92
C ASP A 10 -6.46 0.92 11.05
N LEU A 11 -5.38 1.39 10.40
CA LEU A 11 -4.10 0.69 10.39
C LEU A 11 -3.41 0.65 11.76
N SER A 12 -3.66 1.65 12.62
CA SER A 12 -3.04 1.64 13.95
C SER A 12 -3.59 0.52 14.84
N VAL A 13 -4.88 0.19 14.70
CA VAL A 13 -5.48 -0.95 15.40
C VAL A 13 -4.97 -2.27 14.82
N ILE A 14 -4.97 -2.39 13.49
CA ILE A 14 -4.56 -3.62 12.79
C ILE A 14 -3.11 -3.99 13.12
N LYS A 15 -2.24 -3.01 13.29
CA LYS A 15 -0.85 -3.24 13.66
C LYS A 15 -0.71 -4.07 14.94
N HIS A 16 -1.55 -3.82 15.93
CA HIS A 16 -1.44 -4.45 17.24
C HIS A 16 -2.09 -5.84 17.32
N ILE A 17 -3.02 -6.14 16.44
CA ILE A 17 -3.82 -7.37 16.53
C ILE A 17 -3.52 -8.38 15.42
N SER A 18 -2.76 -8.01 14.40
CA SER A 18 -2.57 -8.84 13.23
C SER A 18 -1.14 -9.37 13.11
N ASN A 19 -1.02 -10.64 12.70
CA ASN A 19 0.27 -11.23 12.33
C ASN A 19 0.63 -10.91 10.89
N ARG A 20 -0.35 -10.98 9.99
CA ARG A 20 -0.19 -10.66 8.57
C ARG A 20 -1.24 -9.65 8.16
N ILE A 21 -0.88 -8.78 7.23
CA ILE A 21 -1.76 -7.70 6.74
C ILE A 21 -1.81 -7.73 5.23
N GLY A 22 -3.03 -7.65 4.68
CA GLY A 22 -3.26 -7.42 3.27
C GLY A 22 -3.83 -6.02 3.07
N VAL A 23 -3.29 -5.27 2.13
CA VAL A 23 -3.78 -3.95 1.76
C VAL A 23 -4.52 -4.04 0.44
N MET A 24 -5.73 -3.48 0.39
CA MET A 24 -6.57 -3.49 -0.81
C MET A 24 -6.80 -2.09 -1.34
N TYR A 25 -6.86 -1.98 -2.66
CA TYR A 25 -7.20 -0.74 -3.35
C TYR A 25 -8.17 -1.06 -4.49
N LEU A 26 -9.33 -0.41 -4.50
CA LEU A 26 -10.40 -0.63 -5.49
C LEU A 26 -10.68 -2.12 -5.74
N GLY A 27 -10.80 -2.89 -4.64
CA GLY A 27 -11.13 -4.30 -4.72
C GLY A 27 -9.98 -5.25 -5.05
N ASN A 28 -8.78 -4.74 -5.27
CA ASN A 28 -7.59 -5.55 -5.55
C ASN A 28 -6.63 -5.56 -4.37
N LEU A 29 -6.09 -6.74 -4.07
CA LEU A 29 -5.03 -6.87 -3.08
C LEU A 29 -3.73 -6.34 -3.71
N VAL A 30 -3.15 -5.30 -3.10
CA VAL A 30 -1.95 -4.64 -3.63
C VAL A 30 -0.68 -4.99 -2.87
N GLU A 31 -0.80 -5.37 -1.61
CA GLU A 31 0.34 -5.82 -0.81
C GLU A 31 -0.11 -6.79 0.27
N LEU A 32 0.72 -7.80 0.55
CA LEU A 32 0.49 -8.79 1.59
C LEU A 32 1.83 -9.12 2.23
N ALA A 33 1.93 -8.97 3.55
CA ALA A 33 3.17 -9.22 4.29
C ALA A 33 2.89 -9.44 5.77
N GLU A 34 3.92 -9.84 6.51
CA GLU A 34 3.86 -9.81 7.96
C GLU A 34 3.71 -8.38 8.44
N SER A 35 2.96 -8.20 9.51
CA SER A 35 2.61 -6.89 10.05
C SER A 35 3.84 -6.01 10.26
N GLU A 36 4.82 -6.49 10.99
CA GLU A 36 6.00 -5.71 11.33
C GLU A 36 6.81 -5.29 10.11
N GLU A 37 7.02 -6.21 9.17
CA GLU A 37 7.73 -5.91 7.91
C GLU A 37 7.02 -4.85 7.07
N MET A 38 5.69 -4.93 7.01
CA MET A 38 4.91 -3.98 6.23
C MET A 38 5.00 -2.56 6.81
N TYR A 39 4.95 -2.41 8.14
CA TYR A 39 5.04 -1.10 8.79
C TYR A 39 6.44 -0.50 8.71
N GLN A 40 7.48 -1.33 8.74
CA GLN A 40 8.87 -0.86 8.64
C GLN A 40 9.27 -0.51 7.21
N ASN A 41 8.83 -1.31 6.24
CA ASN A 41 9.26 -1.16 4.85
C ASN A 41 8.13 -1.53 3.88
N PRO A 42 7.12 -0.66 3.72
CA PRO A 42 6.04 -0.91 2.75
C PRO A 42 6.58 -0.91 1.32
N LEU A 43 6.12 -1.85 0.50
CA LEU A 43 6.60 -2.01 -0.86
C LEU A 43 5.68 -1.37 -1.90
N HIS A 44 4.39 -1.23 -1.60
CA HIS A 44 3.46 -0.57 -2.52
C HIS A 44 3.33 0.91 -2.17
N PRO A 45 3.32 1.82 -3.16
CA PRO A 45 3.19 3.26 -2.89
C PRO A 45 1.94 3.64 -2.08
N TYR A 46 0.83 2.97 -2.33
CA TYR A 46 -0.40 3.22 -1.58
C TYR A 46 -0.24 2.83 -0.10
N THR A 47 0.35 1.66 0.17
CA THR A 47 0.63 1.20 1.53
C THR A 47 1.53 2.19 2.27
N LYS A 48 2.57 2.67 1.60
CA LYS A 48 3.49 3.65 2.19
C LYS A 48 2.75 4.94 2.57
N ALA A 49 1.87 5.42 1.70
CA ALA A 49 1.07 6.62 1.98
C ALA A 49 0.13 6.41 3.17
N LEU A 50 -0.55 5.25 3.25
CA LEU A 50 -1.44 4.92 4.37
C LEU A 50 -0.68 4.89 5.70
N ILE A 51 0.48 4.24 5.72
CA ILE A 51 1.31 4.13 6.93
C ILE A 51 1.83 5.51 7.35
N SER A 52 2.19 6.37 6.39
CA SER A 52 2.67 7.72 6.68
C SER A 52 1.63 8.59 7.35
N ALA A 53 0.34 8.25 7.21
CA ALA A 53 -0.76 9.00 7.80
C ALA A 53 -1.10 8.57 9.23
N ILE A 54 -0.48 7.50 9.75
CA ILE A 54 -0.74 7.03 11.11
C ILE A 54 -0.15 8.03 12.12
N PRO A 55 -0.95 8.54 13.09
CA PRO A 55 -0.43 9.39 14.14
C PRO A 55 0.62 8.64 14.98
N THR A 56 1.74 9.30 15.28
CA THR A 56 2.77 8.75 16.17
C THR A 56 2.90 9.62 17.39
N THR A 57 3.18 8.97 18.55
CA THR A 57 3.42 9.67 19.80
C THR A 57 4.87 10.17 19.93
N ASP A 58 5.73 9.73 19.04
CA ASP A 58 7.12 10.17 19.02
C ASP A 58 7.22 11.63 18.55
N GLN A 59 8.06 12.40 19.21
CA GLN A 59 8.20 13.85 19.00
C GLN A 59 8.85 14.23 17.66
N GLY A 60 8.99 13.28 16.73
CA GLY A 60 9.45 13.56 15.38
C GLY A 60 8.29 13.91 14.47
N GLU A 61 8.40 15.02 13.75
CA GLU A 61 7.44 15.33 12.71
C GLU A 61 7.51 14.27 11.59
N LYS A 62 6.66 13.26 11.69
CA LYS A 62 6.54 12.28 10.63
C LYS A 62 5.76 12.91 9.49
N LYS A 63 6.44 13.22 8.41
CA LYS A 63 5.81 13.84 7.25
C LYS A 63 4.85 12.85 6.59
N ARG A 64 3.64 13.32 6.35
CA ARG A 64 2.61 12.54 5.69
C ARG A 64 2.75 12.63 4.17
N ILE A 65 2.65 11.49 3.49
CA ILE A 65 2.58 11.46 2.03
C ILE A 65 1.15 11.79 1.63
N ILE A 66 0.96 12.89 0.90
CA ILE A 66 -0.34 13.32 0.42
C ILE A 66 -0.52 12.79 -0.99
N LEU A 67 -1.57 11.98 -1.19
CA LEU A 67 -1.92 11.46 -2.51
C LEU A 67 -2.74 12.51 -3.26
N GLU A 68 -2.30 12.82 -4.47
CA GLU A 68 -3.02 13.75 -5.34
C GLU A 68 -4.15 13.04 -6.07
N GLY A 69 -5.17 13.79 -6.48
CA GLY A 69 -6.31 13.30 -7.24
C GLY A 69 -7.36 12.60 -6.39
N ASP A 70 -8.48 12.31 -7.03
CA ASP A 70 -9.61 11.66 -6.39
C ASP A 70 -9.53 10.13 -6.51
N ILE A 71 -10.27 9.43 -5.65
CA ILE A 71 -10.38 7.98 -5.75
C ILE A 71 -11.17 7.66 -7.03
N PRO A 72 -10.59 6.87 -7.96
CA PRO A 72 -11.28 6.52 -9.20
C PRO A 72 -12.54 5.68 -8.95
N SER A 73 -13.44 5.69 -9.96
CA SER A 73 -14.65 4.89 -9.91
C SER A 73 -14.34 3.38 -9.99
N ASN A 74 -15.02 2.59 -9.14
CA ASN A 74 -14.98 1.12 -9.26
C ASN A 74 -15.71 0.61 -10.51
N VAL A 75 -16.62 1.40 -11.05
CA VAL A 75 -17.40 1.03 -12.24
C VAL A 75 -16.57 1.20 -13.51
N PHE A 76 -15.77 2.27 -13.57
CA PHE A 76 -14.87 2.56 -14.69
C PHE A 76 -13.46 2.77 -14.14
N PRO A 77 -12.78 1.66 -13.72
CA PRO A 77 -11.45 1.80 -13.15
C PRO A 77 -10.42 2.18 -14.21
N PRO A 78 -9.32 2.83 -13.82
CA PRO A 78 -8.22 3.12 -14.76
C PRO A 78 -7.65 1.84 -15.38
N SER A 79 -7.15 1.94 -16.62
CA SER A 79 -6.46 0.84 -17.28
C SER A 79 -5.16 0.51 -16.55
N GLY A 80 -4.71 -0.75 -16.67
CA GLY A 80 -3.48 -1.21 -16.03
C GLY A 80 -3.56 -1.16 -14.52
N CYS A 81 -2.58 -0.55 -13.89
CA CYS A 81 -2.59 -0.37 -12.44
C CYS A 81 -3.65 0.64 -12.02
N LYS A 82 -4.62 0.21 -11.22
CA LYS A 82 -5.72 1.08 -10.77
C LYS A 82 -5.25 2.26 -9.92
N PHE A 83 -4.12 2.14 -9.24
CA PHE A 83 -3.56 3.20 -8.40
C PHE A 83 -2.76 4.23 -9.19
N ARG A 84 -2.45 4.00 -10.46
CA ARG A 84 -1.56 4.86 -11.25
C ARG A 84 -1.97 6.32 -11.32
N THR A 85 -3.25 6.62 -11.24
CA THR A 85 -3.75 8.00 -11.31
C THR A 85 -3.42 8.82 -10.05
N ARG A 86 -3.03 8.16 -8.97
CA ARG A 86 -2.66 8.79 -7.69
C ARG A 86 -1.25 8.45 -7.25
N CYS A 87 -0.53 7.64 -8.03
CA CYS A 87 0.78 7.12 -7.66
C CYS A 87 1.90 8.11 -8.00
N PRO A 88 2.75 8.50 -7.03
CA PRO A 88 3.83 9.45 -7.28
C PRO A 88 4.95 8.88 -8.16
N ILE A 89 5.03 7.56 -8.34
CA ILE A 89 6.03 6.92 -9.20
C ILE A 89 5.42 6.28 -10.45
N ALA A 90 4.17 6.63 -10.78
CA ALA A 90 3.49 6.08 -11.95
C ALA A 90 4.24 6.42 -13.25
N CYS A 91 4.27 5.47 -14.17
CA CYS A 91 4.88 5.64 -15.48
C CYS A 91 4.01 5.03 -16.57
N LYS A 92 4.46 5.08 -17.82
CA LYS A 92 3.68 4.58 -18.97
C LYS A 92 3.33 3.10 -18.86
N GLU A 93 4.22 2.29 -18.30
CA GLU A 93 3.98 0.85 -18.11
C GLU A 93 2.78 0.58 -17.19
N CYS A 94 2.57 1.43 -16.20
CA CYS A 94 1.46 1.29 -15.26
C CYS A 94 0.09 1.43 -15.93
N ALA A 95 0.00 2.14 -17.04
CA ALA A 95 -1.24 2.29 -17.81
C ALA A 95 -1.48 1.12 -18.77
N LYS A 96 -0.42 0.41 -19.15
CA LYS A 96 -0.48 -0.64 -20.17
C LYS A 96 -0.79 -2.02 -19.61
N LYS A 97 -0.31 -2.33 -18.42
CA LYS A 97 -0.38 -3.67 -17.85
C LYS A 97 -0.80 -3.63 -16.39
N VAL A 98 -1.74 -4.52 -16.03
CA VAL A 98 -2.13 -4.72 -14.62
C VAL A 98 -0.98 -5.42 -13.91
N PRO A 99 -0.45 -4.85 -12.81
CA PRO A 99 0.57 -5.54 -12.04
C PRO A 99 -0.02 -6.75 -11.32
N GLU A 100 0.67 -7.88 -11.43
CA GLU A 100 0.29 -9.09 -10.70
C GLU A 100 0.78 -9.03 -9.27
N LEU A 101 -0.02 -9.58 -8.35
CA LEU A 101 0.42 -9.79 -6.97
C LEU A 101 1.43 -10.94 -6.98
N ARG A 102 2.70 -10.62 -6.77
CA ARG A 102 3.79 -11.60 -6.84
C ARG A 102 4.64 -11.58 -5.57
N GLU A 103 5.17 -12.74 -5.23
CA GLU A 103 6.10 -12.87 -4.11
C GLU A 103 7.47 -12.32 -4.52
N VAL A 104 7.92 -11.25 -3.88
CA VAL A 104 9.18 -10.59 -4.18
C VAL A 104 10.26 -10.89 -3.13
N GLU A 105 9.85 -11.28 -1.93
CA GLU A 105 10.67 -11.77 -0.85
C GLU A 105 9.88 -12.86 -0.13
N PRO A 106 10.51 -13.78 0.63
CA PRO A 106 9.76 -14.81 1.34
C PRO A 106 8.62 -14.26 2.20
N GLY A 107 7.38 -14.65 1.87
CA GLY A 107 6.18 -14.21 2.58
C GLY A 107 5.71 -12.80 2.26
N ARG A 108 6.35 -12.10 1.32
CA ARG A 108 5.99 -10.74 0.92
C ARG A 108 5.50 -10.68 -0.52
N PHE A 109 4.28 -10.19 -0.70
CA PHE A 109 3.65 -10.09 -2.01
C PHE A 109 3.31 -8.63 -2.29
N VAL A 110 3.55 -8.18 -3.52
CA VAL A 110 3.22 -6.82 -3.94
C VAL A 110 2.77 -6.80 -5.40
N ALA A 111 1.77 -5.98 -5.69
CA ALA A 111 1.24 -5.76 -7.03
C ALA A 111 1.69 -4.39 -7.53
N CYS A 112 2.96 -4.26 -7.83
CA CYS A 112 3.55 -3.02 -8.36
C CYS A 112 4.69 -3.37 -9.31
N HIS A 113 4.70 -2.77 -10.51
CA HIS A 113 5.75 -3.00 -11.50
C HIS A 113 7.12 -2.49 -11.02
N PHE A 114 7.13 -1.44 -10.22
CA PHE A 114 8.35 -0.73 -9.81
C PHE A 114 8.42 -0.58 -8.29
N TYR A 115 8.10 -1.64 -7.56
CA TYR A 115 8.05 -1.60 -6.09
C TYR A 115 9.39 -1.16 -5.45
N GLU A 116 10.53 -1.40 -6.13
CA GLU A 116 11.83 -0.98 -5.62
C GLU A 116 11.95 0.54 -5.49
N LYS A 117 11.19 1.28 -6.30
CA LYS A 117 11.17 2.75 -6.26
C LYS A 117 10.31 3.33 -5.15
N THR A 118 9.52 2.51 -4.49
CA THR A 118 8.64 2.96 -3.41
C THR A 118 9.42 3.59 -2.25
N LYS A 119 10.62 3.10 -1.98
CA LYS A 119 11.50 3.66 -0.94
C LYS A 119 11.91 5.11 -1.24
N ASP A 120 11.94 5.49 -2.50
CA ASP A 120 12.37 6.82 -2.93
C ASP A 120 11.25 7.87 -2.84
N ILE A 121 10.01 7.45 -2.57
CA ILE A 121 8.89 8.36 -2.38
C ILE A 121 9.09 9.13 -1.08
N GLN A 122 9.15 10.46 -1.20
CA GLN A 122 9.32 11.32 -0.04
C GLN A 122 8.01 11.97 0.37
N ALA A 123 7.86 12.14 1.68
CA ALA A 123 6.73 12.87 2.25
C ALA A 123 6.94 14.38 2.07
N ASN A 124 5.86 15.06 1.72
CA ASN A 124 5.85 16.52 1.60
C ASN A 124 5.64 17.19 2.96
#